data_8f9c8e9d12adee7c49d582b30ffcde99
#
_entry.id   8f9c8e9d12adee7c49d582b30ffcde99
#
_cell.length_a   1.000
_cell.length_b   1.000
_cell.length_c   1.000
_cell.angle_alpha   90.00
_cell.angle_beta   90.00
_cell.angle_gamma   90.00
#
_symmetry.space_group_name_H-M   'P 1'
#
loop_
_entity.id
_entity.type
_entity.pdbx_description
1 polymer ?
#
loop_
_entity_poly.entity_id
_entity_poly.type
_entity_poly.pdbx_seq_one_letter_code
_entity_poly.pdbx_strand_id
1 'polypeptide(L)'
;MLQTINYIGKMHNPFRHNKSMKYQTDDLRISGMQEVLPPEKLMREQPISEFSSKLVFESRNKISEIIAQRDDRLIVVVGPCSIHDPAAATDYASHLLEATNKYSDCLQIVMRVYFEKPRTTVGWKGLINDPDLDNSFNIDKGVSLARQLLRDINDLGVCAGTEFLDVITPQYIADLVSWGAIGARTTESQVHRELASGLSCPVGFKNSTEGGIQVAVDALKSAQRPHILFSVT
;
A
#
# COMPACT_ATOMS: atom_id res chain seq x y z
N MET A 1 12.04 6.03 31.32
CA MET A 1 10.69 6.45 31.68
C MET A 1 9.75 5.86 30.61
N LEU A 2 9.05 4.77 30.93
CA LEU A 2 8.17 4.08 29.98
C LEU A 2 6.80 4.76 30.02
N GLN A 3 6.45 5.50 28.96
CA GLN A 3 5.12 6.07 28.83
C GLN A 3 4.12 4.97 28.44
N THR A 4 3.08 4.82 29.24
CA THR A 4 1.93 4.01 28.92
C THR A 4 1.14 4.68 27.81
N ILE A 5 0.95 3.99 26.70
CA ILE A 5 0.10 4.48 25.61
C ILE A 5 -1.37 4.26 26.05
N ASN A 6 -2.03 5.32 26.47
CA ASN A 6 -3.46 5.28 26.77
C ASN A 6 -4.25 5.49 25.48
N TYR A 7 -4.84 4.42 24.96
CA TYR A 7 -5.92 4.51 23.99
C TYR A 7 -7.25 4.70 24.71
N ILE A 8 -7.96 5.77 24.38
CA ILE A 8 -9.28 6.07 24.93
C ILE A 8 -10.32 5.30 24.11
N GLY A 9 -10.77 4.17 24.64
CA GLY A 9 -11.87 3.40 24.10
C GLY A 9 -12.05 2.12 24.90
N LYS A 10 -13.20 1.90 25.52
CA LYS A 10 -13.56 0.61 26.13
C LYS A 10 -13.81 -0.40 25.02
N MET A 11 -12.75 -0.99 24.45
CA MET A 11 -12.89 -2.12 23.52
C MET A 11 -12.82 -3.43 24.31
N HIS A 12 -13.79 -4.28 24.06
CA HIS A 12 -13.81 -5.63 24.57
C HIS A 12 -12.73 -6.42 23.81
N ASN A 13 -11.77 -7.04 24.49
CA ASN A 13 -10.81 -7.94 23.87
C ASN A 13 -11.45 -9.33 23.74
N PRO A 14 -11.92 -9.74 22.54
CA PRO A 14 -12.58 -11.04 22.37
C PRO A 14 -11.60 -12.22 22.51
N PHE A 15 -10.29 -11.97 22.45
CA PHE A 15 -9.24 -12.99 22.49
C PHE A 15 -8.66 -13.24 23.89
N ARG A 16 -9.21 -12.66 24.94
CA ARG A 16 -8.80 -12.96 26.32
C ARG A 16 -9.21 -14.37 26.73
N HIS A 17 -8.46 -15.37 26.29
CA HIS A 17 -8.72 -16.76 26.63
C HIS A 17 -8.18 -17.19 28.01
N ASN A 18 -7.44 -16.37 28.76
CA ASN A 18 -6.77 -16.84 29.98
C ASN A 18 -6.99 -15.93 31.19
N LYS A 19 -8.25 -15.89 31.70
CA LYS A 19 -8.58 -15.19 32.97
C LYS A 19 -8.06 -15.89 34.25
N SER A 20 -7.45 -17.08 34.12
CA SER A 20 -7.07 -17.93 35.27
C SER A 20 -5.59 -17.91 35.64
N MET A 21 -4.76 -17.25 34.84
CA MET A 21 -3.31 -17.20 35.12
C MET A 21 -2.99 -16.19 36.22
N LYS A 22 -2.22 -16.62 37.21
CA LYS A 22 -1.74 -15.79 38.34
C LYS A 22 -0.86 -14.63 37.84
N TYR A 23 -0.14 -14.83 36.74
CA TYR A 23 0.75 -13.84 36.14
C TYR A 23 0.36 -13.63 34.68
N GLN A 24 0.06 -12.39 34.31
CA GLN A 24 -0.19 -11.99 32.92
C GLN A 24 1.15 -11.69 32.25
N THR A 25 1.41 -12.33 31.11
CA THR A 25 2.68 -12.20 30.36
C THR A 25 2.52 -11.58 28.98
N ASP A 26 1.30 -11.44 28.50
CA ASP A 26 0.93 -10.88 27.19
C ASP A 26 0.01 -9.68 27.35
N ASP A 27 -0.14 -8.89 26.30
CA ASP A 27 -1.02 -7.71 26.19
C ASP A 27 -0.88 -6.66 27.32
N LEU A 28 0.24 -6.64 28.02
CA LEU A 28 0.49 -5.75 29.16
C LEU A 28 0.48 -4.25 28.77
N ARG A 29 0.67 -3.95 27.50
CA ARG A 29 0.74 -2.58 26.96
C ARG A 29 -0.30 -2.31 25.88
N ILE A 30 -1.20 -3.25 25.64
CA ILE A 30 -2.28 -3.15 24.66
C ILE A 30 -3.55 -2.77 25.41
N SER A 31 -4.16 -1.64 25.06
CA SER A 31 -5.40 -1.16 25.69
C SER A 31 -6.65 -1.80 25.10
N GLY A 32 -6.57 -2.30 23.85
CA GLY A 32 -7.67 -2.97 23.17
C GLY A 32 -7.22 -3.55 21.83
N MET A 33 -8.01 -4.46 21.30
CA MET A 33 -7.87 -5.05 19.97
C MET A 33 -9.20 -4.88 19.24
N GLN A 34 -9.15 -4.67 17.93
CA GLN A 34 -10.31 -4.58 17.05
C GLN A 34 -10.11 -5.57 15.91
N GLU A 35 -11.16 -6.32 15.60
CA GLU A 35 -11.20 -7.10 14.37
C GLU A 35 -11.27 -6.15 13.17
N VAL A 36 -10.52 -6.48 12.13
CA VAL A 36 -10.53 -5.77 10.86
C VAL A 36 -11.25 -6.63 9.83
N LEU A 37 -12.02 -5.99 8.95
CA LEU A 37 -12.74 -6.65 7.85
C LEU A 37 -11.78 -7.54 7.05
N PRO A 38 -12.07 -8.84 6.84
CA PRO A 38 -11.22 -9.71 6.04
C PRO A 38 -11.04 -9.19 4.60
N PRO A 39 -9.83 -9.30 4.01
CA PRO A 39 -9.57 -8.84 2.64
C PRO A 39 -10.55 -9.40 1.62
N GLU A 40 -10.85 -10.70 1.68
CA GLU A 40 -11.78 -11.38 0.79
C GLU A 40 -13.19 -10.76 0.82
N LYS A 41 -13.66 -10.35 2.01
CA LYS A 41 -14.96 -9.72 2.15
C LYS A 41 -14.97 -8.34 1.49
N LEU A 42 -13.94 -7.51 1.73
CA LEU A 42 -13.86 -6.20 1.08
C LEU A 42 -13.75 -6.32 -0.45
N MET A 43 -12.98 -7.27 -0.96
CA MET A 43 -12.85 -7.50 -2.40
C MET A 43 -14.18 -7.94 -3.04
N ARG A 44 -15.03 -8.69 -2.32
CA ARG A 44 -16.38 -9.05 -2.78
C ARG A 44 -17.35 -7.87 -2.75
N GLU A 45 -17.26 -7.02 -1.75
CA GLU A 45 -18.11 -5.82 -1.63
C GLU A 45 -17.70 -4.72 -2.63
N GLN A 46 -16.42 -4.66 -2.94
CA GLN A 46 -15.84 -3.69 -3.88
C GLN A 46 -15.00 -4.40 -4.96
N PRO A 47 -15.64 -5.16 -5.86
CA PRO A 47 -14.92 -5.89 -6.91
C PRO A 47 -14.26 -4.93 -7.90
N ILE A 48 -13.15 -5.35 -8.50
CA ILE A 48 -12.54 -4.66 -9.63
C ILE A 48 -13.46 -4.76 -10.85
N SER A 49 -13.61 -3.69 -11.63
CA SER A 49 -14.34 -3.71 -12.89
C SER A 49 -13.54 -4.44 -13.98
N GLU A 50 -14.20 -4.91 -15.02
CA GLU A 50 -13.54 -5.52 -16.19
C GLU A 50 -12.60 -4.52 -16.87
N PHE A 51 -13.02 -3.25 -16.98
CA PHE A 51 -12.18 -2.18 -17.53
C PHE A 51 -10.92 -1.94 -16.70
N SER A 52 -11.05 -1.78 -15.38
CA SER A 52 -9.92 -1.59 -14.47
C SER A 52 -9.00 -2.81 -14.45
N SER A 53 -9.54 -4.02 -14.47
CA SER A 53 -8.76 -5.26 -14.53
C SER A 53 -7.88 -5.31 -15.79
N LYS A 54 -8.45 -4.98 -16.95
CA LYS A 54 -7.73 -4.87 -18.21
C LYS A 54 -6.65 -3.79 -18.16
N LEU A 55 -6.99 -2.60 -17.65
CA LEU A 55 -6.05 -1.49 -17.52
C LEU A 55 -4.84 -1.87 -16.66
N VAL A 56 -5.09 -2.45 -15.48
CA VAL A 56 -4.02 -2.88 -14.56
C VAL A 56 -3.14 -3.93 -15.21
N PHE A 57 -3.74 -4.95 -15.84
CA PHE A 57 -3.00 -6.02 -16.54
C PHE A 57 -2.10 -5.45 -17.65
N GLU A 58 -2.66 -4.62 -18.52
CA GLU A 58 -1.91 -4.01 -19.63
C GLU A 58 -0.80 -3.08 -19.13
N SER A 59 -1.10 -2.28 -18.10
CA SER A 59 -0.11 -1.37 -17.51
C SER A 59 1.05 -2.11 -16.87
N ARG A 60 0.80 -3.20 -16.15
CA ARG A 60 1.86 -4.06 -15.59
C ARG A 60 2.77 -4.63 -16.69
N ASN A 61 2.17 -5.11 -17.78
CA ASN A 61 2.92 -5.62 -18.92
C ASN A 61 3.76 -4.53 -19.58
N LYS A 62 3.19 -3.36 -19.87
CA LYS A 62 3.92 -2.21 -20.43
C LYS A 62 5.11 -1.80 -19.54
N ILE A 63 4.88 -1.67 -18.23
CA ILE A 63 5.94 -1.34 -17.27
C ILE A 63 7.04 -2.40 -17.28
N SER A 64 6.67 -3.68 -17.35
CA SER A 64 7.65 -4.78 -17.41
C SER A 64 8.46 -4.77 -18.69
N GLU A 65 7.86 -4.46 -19.86
CA GLU A 65 8.54 -4.34 -21.15
C GLU A 65 9.54 -3.16 -21.14
N ILE A 66 9.15 -2.02 -20.56
CA ILE A 66 10.05 -0.86 -20.41
C ILE A 66 11.25 -1.21 -19.50
N ILE A 67 11.03 -1.85 -18.36
CA ILE A 67 12.10 -2.26 -17.45
C ILE A 67 13.03 -3.26 -18.14
N ALA A 68 12.50 -4.13 -18.97
CA ALA A 68 13.26 -5.10 -19.75
C ALA A 68 13.92 -4.51 -21.01
N GLN A 69 13.82 -3.20 -21.24
CA GLN A 69 14.36 -2.48 -22.41
C GLN A 69 13.84 -3.00 -23.75
N ARG A 70 12.59 -3.48 -23.78
CA ARG A 70 11.88 -3.89 -25.00
C ARG A 70 10.85 -2.84 -25.44
N ASP A 71 10.65 -1.81 -24.67
CA ASP A 71 9.82 -0.64 -24.94
C ASP A 71 10.65 0.60 -24.57
N ASP A 72 10.82 1.54 -25.49
CA ASP A 72 11.69 2.72 -25.33
C ASP A 72 11.04 3.85 -24.53
N ARG A 73 9.79 3.70 -24.11
CA ARG A 73 9.11 4.70 -23.28
C ARG A 73 9.76 4.84 -21.90
N LEU A 74 9.51 5.97 -21.26
CA LEU A 74 9.92 6.21 -19.87
C LEU A 74 8.76 5.97 -18.92
N ILE A 75 9.04 5.35 -17.77
CA ILE A 75 8.07 5.24 -16.66
C ILE A 75 8.12 6.52 -15.85
N VAL A 76 6.96 7.18 -15.68
CA VAL A 76 6.82 8.40 -14.86
C VAL A 76 5.83 8.14 -13.75
N VAL A 77 6.32 8.04 -12.51
CA VAL A 77 5.48 7.91 -11.31
C VAL A 77 5.30 9.30 -10.70
N VAL A 78 4.12 9.88 -10.85
CA VAL A 78 3.83 11.27 -10.48
C VAL A 78 2.52 11.40 -9.72
N GLY A 79 2.46 12.32 -8.76
CA GLY A 79 1.26 12.57 -7.98
C GLY A 79 1.53 13.11 -6.58
N PRO A 80 0.50 13.22 -5.75
CA PRO A 80 0.60 13.72 -4.37
C PRO A 80 1.60 12.94 -3.53
N CYS A 81 2.16 13.58 -2.50
CA CYS A 81 3.08 12.92 -1.58
C CYS A 81 2.39 11.77 -0.83
N SER A 82 1.17 11.98 -0.37
CA SER A 82 0.24 10.95 0.13
C SER A 82 -1.19 11.45 0.03
N ILE A 83 -2.11 10.52 -0.10
CA ILE A 83 -3.53 10.81 -0.18
C ILE A 83 -4.07 11.04 1.23
N HIS A 84 -4.75 12.17 1.44
CA HIS A 84 -5.52 12.48 2.64
C HIS A 84 -6.96 12.87 2.29
N ASP A 85 -7.19 13.29 1.04
CA ASP A 85 -8.49 13.68 0.49
C ASP A 85 -8.74 12.89 -0.80
N PRO A 86 -9.67 11.91 -0.80
CA PRO A 86 -10.02 11.14 -1.98
C PRO A 86 -10.59 11.99 -3.12
N ALA A 87 -11.35 13.06 -2.82
CA ALA A 87 -11.94 13.91 -3.85
C ALA A 87 -10.86 14.69 -4.61
N ALA A 88 -9.91 15.27 -3.89
CA ALA A 88 -8.76 15.94 -4.49
C ALA A 88 -7.88 14.97 -5.30
N ALA A 89 -7.77 13.71 -4.88
CA ALA A 89 -7.04 12.69 -5.62
C ALA A 89 -7.74 12.31 -6.93
N THR A 90 -9.06 12.21 -6.93
CA THR A 90 -9.87 11.93 -8.14
C THR A 90 -9.80 13.09 -9.12
N ASP A 91 -9.87 14.33 -8.62
CA ASP A 91 -9.69 15.52 -9.45
C ASP A 91 -8.31 15.55 -10.11
N TYR A 92 -7.25 15.28 -9.33
CA TYR A 92 -5.90 15.13 -9.86
C TYR A 92 -5.80 14.04 -10.94
N ALA A 93 -6.43 12.87 -10.72
CA ALA A 93 -6.45 11.79 -11.70
C ALA A 93 -7.10 12.21 -13.02
N SER A 94 -8.19 12.98 -12.96
CA SER A 94 -8.90 13.50 -14.15
C SER A 94 -8.00 14.40 -15.00
N HIS A 95 -7.24 15.29 -14.38
CA HIS A 95 -6.25 16.12 -15.08
C HIS A 95 -5.06 15.30 -15.61
N LEU A 96 -4.62 14.30 -14.83
CA LEU A 96 -3.51 13.43 -15.25
C LEU A 96 -3.87 12.56 -16.45
N LEU A 97 -5.13 12.19 -16.62
CA LEU A 97 -5.62 11.44 -17.76
C LEU A 97 -5.32 12.15 -19.10
N GLU A 98 -5.47 13.47 -19.15
CA GLU A 98 -5.14 14.26 -20.36
C GLU A 98 -3.67 14.11 -20.73
N ALA A 99 -2.77 14.21 -19.72
CA ALA A 99 -1.33 14.01 -19.94
C ALA A 99 -1.00 12.55 -20.31
N THR A 100 -1.68 11.59 -19.69
CA THR A 100 -1.51 10.16 -19.98
C THR A 100 -1.84 9.87 -21.45
N ASN A 101 -2.94 10.40 -21.93
CA ASN A 101 -3.35 10.24 -23.33
C ASN A 101 -2.39 10.97 -24.31
N LYS A 102 -2.03 12.21 -23.96
CA LYS A 102 -1.19 13.07 -24.82
C LYS A 102 0.22 12.53 -25.02
N TYR A 103 0.80 11.89 -24.00
CA TYR A 103 2.19 11.43 -24.01
C TYR A 103 2.32 9.91 -24.05
N SER A 104 1.25 9.19 -24.40
CA SER A 104 1.18 7.72 -24.39
C SER A 104 2.18 7.01 -25.30
N ASP A 105 2.71 7.71 -26.31
CA ASP A 105 3.72 7.23 -27.26
C ASP A 105 5.14 7.23 -26.69
N CYS A 106 5.44 8.10 -25.71
CA CYS A 106 6.78 8.22 -25.14
C CYS A 106 6.84 8.02 -23.62
N LEU A 107 5.71 8.09 -22.91
CA LEU A 107 5.65 7.91 -21.46
C LEU A 107 4.63 6.85 -21.06
N GLN A 108 5.00 6.03 -20.09
CA GLN A 108 4.08 5.25 -19.28
C GLN A 108 3.88 6.00 -17.96
N ILE A 109 2.80 6.78 -17.88
CA ILE A 109 2.48 7.55 -16.68
C ILE A 109 1.76 6.66 -15.69
N VAL A 110 2.19 6.68 -14.44
CA VAL A 110 1.60 5.98 -13.30
C VAL A 110 1.26 7.01 -12.23
N MET A 111 0.00 7.11 -11.84
CA MET A 111 -0.38 8.00 -10.76
C MET A 111 0.13 7.48 -9.42
N ARG A 112 0.81 8.33 -8.68
CA ARG A 112 1.24 8.02 -7.31
C ARG A 112 0.04 8.15 -6.37
N VAL A 113 -0.40 7.02 -5.79
CA VAL A 113 -1.54 6.92 -4.87
C VAL A 113 -1.05 6.26 -3.58
N TYR A 114 -0.38 7.02 -2.72
CA TYR A 114 0.22 6.53 -1.50
C TYR A 114 -0.67 6.80 -0.31
N PHE A 115 -1.07 5.77 0.40
CA PHE A 115 -2.02 5.83 1.52
C PHE A 115 -1.37 5.84 2.89
N GLU A 116 -0.14 5.38 2.98
CA GLU A 116 0.58 5.20 4.22
C GLU A 116 1.78 6.14 4.31
N LYS A 117 2.12 6.55 5.52
CA LYS A 117 3.23 7.44 5.81
C LYS A 117 4.24 6.79 6.74
N PRO A 118 5.46 6.50 6.27
CA PRO A 118 6.53 6.08 7.17
C PRO A 118 6.90 7.24 8.08
N ARG A 119 6.74 7.07 9.39
CA ARG A 119 7.07 8.08 10.40
C ARG A 119 8.27 7.65 11.22
N THR A 120 9.25 8.53 11.33
CA THR A 120 10.40 8.33 12.20
C THR A 120 10.03 8.61 13.66
N THR A 121 9.06 9.53 13.87
CA THR A 121 8.52 9.91 15.17
C THR A 121 6.99 9.84 15.15
N VAL A 122 6.31 10.68 15.94
CA VAL A 122 4.85 10.78 15.95
C VAL A 122 4.33 11.54 14.74
N GLY A 123 3.08 11.27 14.35
CA GLY A 123 2.36 11.98 13.29
C GLY A 123 1.34 11.09 12.61
N TRP A 124 0.49 11.69 11.79
CA TRP A 124 -0.52 10.99 11.00
C TRP A 124 0.11 9.89 10.14
N LYS A 125 -0.42 8.67 10.25
CA LYS A 125 0.15 7.47 9.61
C LYS A 125 -0.37 7.22 8.19
N GLY A 126 -1.33 8.00 7.72
CA GLY A 126 -1.91 7.86 6.39
C GLY A 126 -3.40 7.52 6.41
N LEU A 127 -4.02 7.58 5.22
CA LEU A 127 -5.47 7.41 5.04
C LEU A 127 -5.97 6.05 5.54
N ILE A 128 -5.22 4.98 5.33
CA ILE A 128 -5.61 3.63 5.78
C ILE A 128 -5.66 3.57 7.30
N ASN A 129 -4.67 4.15 7.98
CA ASN A 129 -4.55 4.04 9.43
C ASN A 129 -5.47 5.00 10.20
N ASP A 130 -5.70 6.20 9.66
CA ASP A 130 -6.48 7.26 10.32
C ASP A 130 -7.15 8.13 9.26
N PRO A 131 -8.27 7.63 8.67
CA PRO A 131 -8.95 8.28 7.55
C PRO A 131 -9.60 9.61 7.92
N ASP A 132 -10.00 9.76 9.19
CA ASP A 132 -10.71 10.94 9.68
C ASP A 132 -9.78 12.02 10.25
N LEU A 133 -8.46 11.76 10.33
CA LEU A 133 -7.45 12.69 10.87
C LEU A 133 -7.68 13.08 12.34
N ASP A 134 -8.39 12.26 13.10
CA ASP A 134 -8.84 12.52 14.46
C ASP A 134 -8.27 11.53 15.49
N ASN A 135 -7.37 10.64 15.06
CA ASN A 135 -6.79 9.55 15.84
C ASN A 135 -7.83 8.50 16.29
N SER A 136 -8.94 8.35 15.57
CA SER A 136 -9.91 7.26 15.79
C SER A 136 -9.37 5.92 15.29
N PHE A 137 -8.42 5.93 14.36
CA PHE A 137 -7.79 4.75 13.76
C PHE A 137 -8.80 3.74 13.21
N ASN A 138 -9.83 4.24 12.51
CA ASN A 138 -10.86 3.41 11.88
C ASN A 138 -10.29 2.75 10.62
N ILE A 139 -9.55 1.63 10.80
CA ILE A 139 -8.83 0.92 9.74
C ILE A 139 -9.79 0.37 8.69
N ASP A 140 -10.95 -0.18 9.09
CA ASP A 140 -11.95 -0.68 8.13
C ASP A 140 -12.42 0.39 7.16
N LYS A 141 -12.70 1.58 7.68
CA LYS A 141 -13.02 2.74 6.84
C LYS A 141 -11.83 3.12 5.95
N GLY A 142 -10.62 3.11 6.51
CA GLY A 142 -9.41 3.48 5.79
C GLY A 142 -9.11 2.55 4.60
N VAL A 143 -9.15 1.25 4.80
CA VAL A 143 -8.91 0.28 3.69
C VAL A 143 -10.04 0.31 2.66
N SER A 144 -11.29 0.52 3.10
CA SER A 144 -12.44 0.67 2.21
C SER A 144 -12.31 1.90 1.31
N LEU A 145 -11.94 3.06 1.88
CA LEU A 145 -11.70 4.30 1.13
C LEU A 145 -10.52 4.16 0.17
N ALA A 146 -9.43 3.52 0.59
CA ALA A 146 -8.25 3.30 -0.24
C ALA A 146 -8.59 2.43 -1.46
N ARG A 147 -9.31 1.31 -1.24
CA ARG A 147 -9.75 0.43 -2.31
C ARG A 147 -10.72 1.13 -3.27
N GLN A 148 -11.71 1.85 -2.74
CA GLN A 148 -12.67 2.60 -3.57
C GLN A 148 -11.94 3.63 -4.44
N LEU A 149 -11.02 4.42 -3.88
CA LEU A 149 -10.28 5.41 -4.64
C LEU A 149 -9.42 4.79 -5.75
N LEU A 150 -8.77 3.65 -5.48
CA LEU A 150 -8.00 2.96 -6.52
C LEU A 150 -8.90 2.46 -7.66
N ARG A 151 -10.11 1.99 -7.35
CA ARG A 151 -11.11 1.61 -8.36
C ARG A 151 -11.50 2.83 -9.20
N ASP A 152 -11.86 3.93 -8.55
CA ASP A 152 -12.29 5.15 -9.22
C ASP A 152 -11.21 5.69 -10.16
N ILE A 153 -9.95 5.72 -9.72
CA ILE A 153 -8.81 6.15 -10.54
C ILE A 153 -8.59 5.21 -11.73
N ASN A 154 -8.65 3.89 -11.53
CA ASN A 154 -8.50 2.93 -12.62
C ASN A 154 -9.70 2.99 -13.58
N ASP A 155 -10.92 3.17 -13.09
CA ASP A 155 -12.13 3.31 -13.93
C ASP A 155 -12.12 4.60 -14.76
N LEU A 156 -11.40 5.65 -14.32
CA LEU A 156 -11.08 6.82 -15.15
C LEU A 156 -10.09 6.52 -16.29
N GLY A 157 -9.34 5.43 -16.23
CA GLY A 157 -8.31 5.08 -17.20
C GLY A 157 -6.89 5.48 -16.81
N VAL A 158 -6.65 5.82 -15.54
CA VAL A 158 -5.33 6.16 -15.01
C VAL A 158 -4.81 5.01 -14.16
N CYS A 159 -3.67 4.44 -14.55
CA CYS A 159 -3.07 3.36 -13.77
C CYS A 159 -2.39 3.89 -12.50
N ALA A 160 -2.56 3.18 -11.39
CA ALA A 160 -2.11 3.59 -10.07
C ALA A 160 -0.86 2.83 -9.60
N GLY A 161 0.01 3.55 -8.88
CA GLY A 161 1.13 2.98 -8.15
C GLY A 161 1.09 3.38 -6.67
N THR A 162 1.42 2.46 -5.78
CA THR A 162 1.43 2.72 -4.33
C THR A 162 2.74 2.27 -3.67
N GLU A 163 3.03 2.82 -2.49
CA GLU A 163 4.07 2.30 -1.61
C GLU A 163 3.45 1.30 -0.64
N PHE A 164 3.99 0.10 -0.61
CA PHE A 164 3.61 -0.91 0.36
C PHE A 164 4.47 -0.75 1.61
N LEU A 165 3.92 -0.11 2.64
CA LEU A 165 4.58 0.13 3.92
C LEU A 165 4.23 -0.96 4.93
N ASP A 166 2.96 -1.33 5.00
CA ASP A 166 2.48 -2.46 5.79
C ASP A 166 2.43 -3.73 4.93
N VAL A 167 2.59 -4.89 5.54
CA VAL A 167 2.61 -6.19 4.83
C VAL A 167 1.22 -6.83 4.70
N ILE A 168 0.22 -6.30 5.37
CA ILE A 168 -1.17 -6.79 5.34
C ILE A 168 -1.99 -6.00 4.33
N THR A 169 -1.82 -4.68 4.25
CA THR A 169 -2.57 -3.79 3.35
C THR A 169 -2.54 -4.21 1.88
N PRO A 170 -1.45 -4.81 1.33
CA PRO A 170 -1.45 -5.33 -0.03
C PRO A 170 -2.58 -6.32 -0.31
N GLN A 171 -3.01 -7.11 0.67
CA GLN A 171 -4.08 -8.10 0.49
C GLN A 171 -5.43 -7.47 0.18
N TYR A 172 -5.63 -6.19 0.52
CA TYR A 172 -6.86 -5.43 0.25
C TYR A 172 -6.87 -4.70 -1.09
N ILE A 173 -5.69 -4.37 -1.64
CA ILE A 173 -5.59 -3.40 -2.73
C ILE A 173 -4.65 -3.80 -3.87
N ALA A 174 -3.83 -4.85 -3.72
CA ALA A 174 -2.79 -5.15 -4.71
C ALA A 174 -3.34 -5.48 -6.10
N ASP A 175 -4.54 -6.02 -6.21
CA ASP A 175 -5.22 -6.30 -7.48
C ASP A 175 -5.51 -5.04 -8.32
N LEU A 176 -5.55 -3.86 -7.68
CA LEU A 176 -5.80 -2.55 -8.29
C LEU A 176 -4.52 -1.75 -8.58
N VAL A 177 -3.35 -2.30 -8.28
CA VAL A 177 -2.07 -1.58 -8.36
C VAL A 177 -1.25 -2.05 -9.54
N SER A 178 -0.81 -1.10 -10.39
CA SER A 178 0.02 -1.37 -11.57
C SER A 178 1.52 -1.29 -11.27
N TRP A 179 1.94 -0.52 -10.25
CA TRP A 179 3.32 -0.34 -9.81
C TRP A 179 3.41 -0.33 -8.29
N GLY A 180 4.27 -1.15 -7.71
CA GLY A 180 4.58 -1.16 -6.28
C GLY A 180 5.89 -0.47 -5.96
N ALA A 181 5.98 0.25 -4.84
CA ALA A 181 7.22 0.80 -4.33
C ALA A 181 7.50 0.28 -2.93
N ILE A 182 8.76 -0.05 -2.66
CA ILE A 182 9.29 -0.29 -1.31
C ILE A 182 10.14 0.91 -0.92
N GLY A 183 9.78 1.57 0.17
CA GLY A 183 10.38 2.81 0.61
C GLY A 183 11.80 2.65 1.17
N ALA A 184 12.54 3.74 1.26
CA ALA A 184 13.93 3.74 1.74
C ALA A 184 14.08 3.14 3.16
N ARG A 185 13.08 3.30 4.03
CA ARG A 185 13.10 2.77 5.40
C ARG A 185 12.78 1.28 5.49
N THR A 186 12.21 0.70 4.43
CA THR A 186 11.76 -0.71 4.38
C THR A 186 12.56 -1.56 3.38
N THR A 187 13.39 -0.95 2.55
CA THR A 187 14.25 -1.66 1.57
C THR A 187 15.21 -2.67 2.22
N GLU A 188 15.66 -2.42 3.46
CA GLU A 188 16.50 -3.35 4.22
C GLU A 188 15.71 -4.48 4.87
N SER A 189 14.39 -4.33 5.03
CA SER A 189 13.53 -5.29 5.70
C SER A 189 13.37 -6.57 4.90
N GLN A 190 13.70 -7.70 5.50
CA GLN A 190 13.49 -9.03 4.89
C GLN A 190 12.04 -9.25 4.51
N VAL A 191 11.10 -8.92 5.39
CA VAL A 191 9.66 -9.12 5.17
C VAL A 191 9.16 -8.35 3.95
N HIS A 192 9.65 -7.13 3.71
CA HIS A 192 9.28 -6.34 2.54
C HIS A 192 9.91 -6.87 1.24
N ARG A 193 11.09 -7.48 1.30
CA ARG A 193 11.70 -8.16 0.15
C ARG A 193 10.93 -9.43 -0.22
N GLU A 194 10.49 -10.18 0.79
CA GLU A 194 9.63 -11.34 0.62
C GLU A 194 8.26 -10.93 0.04
N LEU A 195 7.63 -9.89 0.62
CA LEU A 195 6.39 -9.30 0.08
C LEU A 195 6.54 -8.95 -1.40
N ALA A 196 7.59 -8.22 -1.76
CA ALA A 196 7.84 -7.81 -3.15
C ALA A 196 7.93 -9.00 -4.11
N SER A 197 8.48 -10.15 -3.66
CA SER A 197 8.57 -11.37 -4.47
C SER A 197 7.20 -11.98 -4.80
N GLY A 198 6.18 -11.73 -3.96
CA GLY A 198 4.83 -12.26 -4.11
C GLY A 198 3.86 -11.31 -4.82
N LEU A 199 4.23 -10.04 -5.03
CA LEU A 199 3.37 -9.08 -5.70
C LEU A 199 3.29 -9.34 -7.21
N SER A 200 2.08 -9.21 -7.76
CA SER A 200 1.82 -9.41 -9.19
C SER A 200 2.12 -8.17 -10.05
N CYS A 201 2.57 -7.07 -9.45
CA CYS A 201 2.99 -5.85 -10.15
C CYS A 201 4.52 -5.72 -10.14
N PRO A 202 5.12 -5.01 -11.10
CA PRO A 202 6.51 -4.57 -11.00
C PRO A 202 6.74 -3.75 -9.74
N VAL A 203 7.88 -3.97 -9.07
CA VAL A 203 8.21 -3.31 -7.79
C VAL A 203 9.54 -2.57 -7.89
N GLY A 204 9.52 -1.30 -7.48
CA GLY A 204 10.72 -0.48 -7.35
C GLY A 204 11.18 -0.37 -5.89
N PHE A 205 12.43 -0.74 -5.63
CA PHE A 205 13.07 -0.51 -4.33
C PHE A 205 13.76 0.85 -4.33
N LYS A 206 13.48 1.66 -3.32
CA LYS A 206 14.20 2.93 -3.12
C LYS A 206 15.58 2.68 -2.51
N ASN A 207 16.53 3.55 -2.84
CA ASN A 207 17.83 3.62 -2.17
C ASN A 207 17.68 3.87 -0.66
N SER A 208 18.75 3.68 0.12
CA SER A 208 18.75 3.95 1.55
C SER A 208 18.43 5.43 1.86
N THR A 209 18.05 5.73 3.10
CA THR A 209 17.81 7.12 3.55
C THR A 209 19.04 8.02 3.41
N GLU A 210 20.23 7.44 3.39
CA GLU A 210 21.53 8.12 3.22
C GLU A 210 21.95 8.23 1.73
N GLY A 211 21.14 7.72 0.80
CA GLY A 211 21.40 7.81 -0.64
C GLY A 211 22.16 6.62 -1.25
N GLY A 212 22.55 5.61 -0.44
CA GLY A 212 23.25 4.43 -0.93
C GLY A 212 22.33 3.53 -1.76
N ILE A 213 22.77 3.13 -2.97
CA ILE A 213 22.00 2.26 -3.88
C ILE A 213 22.24 0.76 -3.66
N GLN A 214 23.32 0.37 -3.01
CA GLN A 214 23.66 -1.05 -2.84
C GLN A 214 22.55 -1.83 -2.16
N VAL A 215 21.89 -1.25 -1.15
CA VAL A 215 20.77 -1.88 -0.45
C VAL A 215 19.59 -2.20 -1.37
N ALA A 216 19.30 -1.33 -2.34
CA ALA A 216 18.25 -1.56 -3.32
C ALA A 216 18.64 -2.68 -4.31
N VAL A 217 19.90 -2.73 -4.72
CA VAL A 217 20.43 -3.82 -5.57
C VAL A 217 20.33 -5.16 -4.86
N ASP A 218 20.68 -5.23 -3.57
CA ASP A 218 20.60 -6.45 -2.77
C ASP A 218 19.14 -6.86 -2.53
N ALA A 219 18.23 -5.89 -2.34
CA ALA A 219 16.80 -6.13 -2.24
C ALA A 219 16.22 -6.72 -3.52
N LEU A 220 16.61 -6.20 -4.70
CA LEU A 220 16.21 -6.76 -6.00
C LEU A 220 16.65 -8.21 -6.15
N LYS A 221 17.92 -8.53 -5.84
CA LYS A 221 18.43 -9.91 -5.90
C LYS A 221 17.66 -10.86 -4.98
N SER A 222 17.31 -10.40 -3.77
CA SER A 222 16.52 -11.17 -2.82
C SER A 222 15.10 -11.40 -3.35
N ALA A 223 14.41 -10.34 -3.79
CA ALA A 223 13.04 -10.41 -4.28
C ALA A 223 12.84 -11.22 -5.57
N GLN A 224 13.90 -11.50 -6.32
CA GLN A 224 13.87 -12.41 -7.48
C GLN A 224 13.75 -13.89 -7.10
N ARG A 225 13.88 -14.24 -5.81
CA ARG A 225 13.71 -15.59 -5.31
C ARG A 225 12.30 -15.79 -4.78
N PRO A 226 11.70 -16.99 -4.91
CA PRO A 226 10.41 -17.27 -4.28
C PRO A 226 10.54 -17.34 -2.76
N HIS A 227 9.56 -16.79 -2.06
CA HIS A 227 9.48 -16.78 -0.61
C HIS A 227 8.12 -17.27 -0.12
N ILE A 228 8.03 -17.58 1.18
CA ILE A 228 6.77 -17.93 1.84
C ILE A 228 6.29 -16.71 2.61
N LEU A 229 5.05 -16.30 2.35
CA LEU A 229 4.42 -15.16 3.01
C LEU A 229 3.28 -15.62 3.94
N PHE A 230 3.11 -14.92 5.04
CA PHE A 230 1.91 -15.05 5.86
C PHE A 230 0.76 -14.25 5.24
N SER A 231 -0.41 -14.88 5.16
CA SER A 231 -1.64 -14.27 4.66
C SER A 231 -2.68 -14.23 5.78
N VAL A 232 -3.48 -13.18 5.81
CA VAL A 232 -4.65 -13.05 6.68
C VAL A 232 -5.88 -13.49 5.87
N THR A 233 -6.67 -14.41 6.43
CA THR A 233 -7.91 -14.92 5.82
C THR A 233 -9.14 -14.49 6.61
#